data_8b45600ee0269f02562ac42bd55a3470
#
_entry.id   8b45600ee0269f02562ac42bd55a3470
#
_cell.length_a   1.000
_cell.length_b   1.000
_cell.length_c   1.000
_cell.angle_alpha   90.00
_cell.angle_beta   90.00
_cell.angle_gamma   90.00
#
_symmetry.space_group_name_H-M   'P 1'
#
loop_
_entity.id
_entity.type
_entity.pdbx_description
1 polymer ?
#
loop_
_entity_poly.entity_id
_entity_poly.type
_entity_poly.pdbx_seq_one_letter_code
_entity_poly.pdbx_strand_id
1 'polypeptide(L)'
;MNLMFNEFCGKTDDELALLAKSKRTAADALILRFSRLIFIKAEIFSSNKSDCDDFRQEGLMALLNAISTFTPQKSAKFSTYAEVCIVNRMRTYAAKLNRKSDTISIDELSDNAVYT
;
A
#
# COMPACT_ATOMS: atom_id res chain seq x y z
N MET A 1 5.25 -22.03 -0.36
CA MET A 1 5.80 -20.78 -0.84
C MET A 1 6.35 -20.87 -2.25
N ASN A 2 7.25 -21.82 -2.49
CA ASN A 2 7.84 -21.96 -3.82
C ASN A 2 6.80 -22.32 -4.88
N LEU A 3 5.81 -23.11 -4.50
CA LEU A 3 4.76 -23.50 -5.44
C LEU A 3 3.97 -22.29 -5.92
N MET A 4 3.65 -21.38 -4.98
CA MET A 4 2.92 -20.17 -5.32
C MET A 4 3.75 -19.29 -6.27
N PHE A 5 5.02 -19.13 -5.96
CA PHE A 5 5.92 -18.34 -6.80
C PHE A 5 6.02 -18.93 -8.20
N ASN A 6 6.21 -20.25 -8.29
CA ASN A 6 6.34 -20.91 -9.57
C ASN A 6 5.06 -20.81 -10.39
N GLU A 7 3.92 -20.94 -9.74
CA GLU A 7 2.63 -20.93 -10.42
C GLU A 7 2.37 -19.61 -11.14
N PHE A 8 2.76 -18.50 -10.51
CA PHE A 8 2.43 -17.17 -11.03
C PHE A 8 3.64 -16.42 -11.58
N CYS A 9 4.78 -17.07 -11.66
CA CYS A 9 6.03 -16.42 -12.02
C CYS A 9 5.97 -15.68 -13.35
N GLY A 10 5.29 -16.26 -14.33
CA GLY A 10 5.21 -15.67 -15.66
C GLY A 10 4.08 -14.69 -15.88
N LYS A 11 3.29 -14.42 -14.87
CA LYS A 11 2.14 -13.53 -15.01
C LYS A 11 2.50 -12.10 -14.66
N THR A 12 1.88 -11.17 -15.40
CA THR A 12 2.07 -9.75 -15.09
C THR A 12 1.30 -9.36 -13.85
N ASP A 13 1.65 -8.20 -13.30
CA ASP A 13 0.92 -7.67 -12.15
C ASP A 13 -0.55 -7.46 -12.48
N ASP A 14 -0.85 -6.99 -13.69
CA ASP A 14 -2.23 -6.78 -14.11
C ASP A 14 -3.00 -8.10 -14.15
N GLU A 15 -2.38 -9.14 -14.68
CA GLU A 15 -3.02 -10.46 -14.72
C GLU A 15 -3.28 -10.98 -13.32
N LEU A 16 -2.31 -10.83 -12.43
CA LEU A 16 -2.48 -11.28 -11.05
C LEU A 16 -3.56 -10.49 -10.32
N ALA A 17 -3.65 -9.20 -10.61
CA ALA A 17 -4.67 -8.37 -9.97
C ALA A 17 -6.09 -8.84 -10.34
N LEU A 18 -6.27 -9.24 -11.60
CA LEU A 18 -7.56 -9.77 -12.02
C LEU A 18 -7.85 -11.11 -11.37
N LEU A 19 -6.86 -11.99 -11.35
CA LEU A 19 -7.02 -13.30 -10.71
C LEU A 19 -7.28 -13.17 -9.21
N ALA A 20 -6.67 -12.19 -8.59
CA ALA A 20 -6.77 -12.04 -7.14
C ALA A 20 -8.18 -11.70 -6.67
N LYS A 21 -9.02 -11.21 -7.56
CA LYS A 21 -10.41 -10.93 -7.19
C LYS A 21 -11.15 -12.20 -6.81
N SER A 22 -10.74 -13.34 -7.35
CA SER A 22 -11.39 -14.62 -7.05
C SER A 22 -10.43 -15.67 -6.51
N LYS A 23 -9.13 -15.42 -6.53
CA LYS A 23 -8.14 -16.42 -6.15
C LYS A 23 -7.17 -15.84 -5.15
N ARG A 24 -7.24 -16.35 -3.92
CA ARG A 24 -6.42 -15.82 -2.84
C ARG A 24 -4.93 -15.97 -3.10
N THR A 25 -4.53 -17.07 -3.75
CA THR A 25 -3.11 -17.30 -4.01
C THR A 25 -2.52 -16.27 -4.95
N ALA A 26 -3.34 -15.72 -5.86
CA ALA A 26 -2.88 -14.64 -6.73
C ALA A 26 -2.66 -13.36 -5.92
N ALA A 27 -3.52 -13.08 -4.94
CA ALA A 27 -3.31 -11.94 -4.05
C ALA A 27 -2.04 -12.11 -3.24
N ASP A 28 -1.80 -13.33 -2.75
CA ASP A 28 -0.57 -13.62 -1.99
C ASP A 28 0.67 -13.39 -2.86
N ALA A 29 0.59 -13.76 -4.13
CA ALA A 29 1.71 -13.52 -5.05
C ALA A 29 1.98 -12.04 -5.22
N LEU A 30 0.93 -11.23 -5.33
CA LEU A 30 1.09 -9.78 -5.41
C LEU A 30 1.69 -9.21 -4.14
N ILE A 31 1.27 -9.71 -2.99
CA ILE A 31 1.84 -9.27 -1.71
C ILE A 31 3.34 -9.50 -1.71
N LEU A 32 3.79 -10.66 -2.18
CA LEU A 32 5.21 -10.94 -2.27
C LEU A 32 5.92 -9.97 -3.20
N ARG A 33 5.34 -9.73 -4.38
CA ARG A 33 5.97 -8.84 -5.35
C ARG A 33 6.09 -7.41 -4.85
N PHE A 34 5.11 -6.95 -4.08
CA PHE A 34 5.09 -5.56 -3.61
C PHE A 34 5.68 -5.39 -2.22
N SER A 35 6.11 -6.48 -1.56
CA SER A 35 6.61 -6.40 -0.20
C SER A 35 7.84 -5.50 -0.08
N ARG A 36 8.73 -5.55 -1.07
CA ARG A 36 9.92 -4.71 -1.03
C ARG A 36 9.57 -3.22 -1.18
N LEU A 37 8.66 -2.93 -2.09
CA LEU A 37 8.21 -1.55 -2.27
C LEU A 37 7.58 -1.02 -1.00
N ILE A 38 6.71 -1.82 -0.40
CA ILE A 38 6.05 -1.43 0.84
C ILE A 38 7.08 -1.17 1.94
N PHE A 39 8.05 -2.06 2.07
CA PHE A 39 9.08 -1.91 3.09
C PHE A 39 9.89 -0.63 2.89
N ILE A 40 10.32 -0.38 1.66
CA ILE A 40 11.10 0.81 1.35
C ILE A 40 10.32 2.09 1.66
N LYS A 41 9.06 2.13 1.24
CA LYS A 41 8.23 3.31 1.51
C LYS A 41 7.98 3.48 2.99
N ALA A 42 7.78 2.38 3.71
CA ALA A 42 7.56 2.45 5.15
C ALA A 42 8.76 3.04 5.86
N GLU A 43 9.96 2.68 5.42
CA GLU A 43 11.17 3.23 6.02
C GLU A 43 11.29 4.73 5.76
N ILE A 44 10.89 5.16 4.56
CA ILE A 44 10.95 6.58 4.22
C ILE A 44 10.00 7.40 5.09
N PHE A 45 8.79 6.89 5.32
CA PHE A 45 7.78 7.64 6.08
C PHE A 45 7.97 7.56 7.58
N SER A 46 8.62 6.52 8.09
CA SER A 46 8.69 6.28 9.52
C SER A 46 9.85 7.02 10.17
N SER A 47 9.71 7.30 11.47
CA SER A 47 10.77 7.92 12.27
C SER A 47 11.52 6.91 13.10
N ASN A 48 10.91 5.77 13.39
CA ASN A 48 11.52 4.73 14.22
C ASN A 48 11.00 3.37 13.80
N LYS A 49 11.58 2.33 14.40
CA LYS A 49 11.27 0.97 13.99
C LYS A 49 9.81 0.58 14.27
N SER A 50 9.28 1.03 15.38
CA SER A 50 7.90 0.71 15.73
C SER A 50 6.93 1.33 14.71
N ASP A 51 7.18 2.57 14.35
CA ASP A 51 6.35 3.22 13.34
C ASP A 51 6.51 2.54 11.99
N CYS A 52 7.71 2.08 11.67
CA CYS A 52 7.95 1.41 10.40
C CYS A 52 7.05 0.20 10.24
N ASP A 53 6.90 -0.59 11.29
CA ASP A 53 6.03 -1.76 11.24
C ASP A 53 4.58 -1.36 10.98
N ASP A 54 4.14 -0.28 11.60
CA ASP A 54 2.78 0.21 11.41
C ASP A 54 2.58 0.71 9.98
N PHE A 55 3.57 1.42 9.43
CA PHE A 55 3.50 1.86 8.04
C PHE A 55 3.44 0.69 7.07
N ARG A 56 4.18 -0.38 7.39
CA ARG A 56 4.14 -1.56 6.53
C ARG A 56 2.75 -2.19 6.52
N GLN A 57 2.10 -2.23 7.67
CA GLN A 57 0.73 -2.74 7.73
C GLN A 57 -0.23 -1.86 6.94
N GLU A 58 -0.07 -0.55 7.05
CA GLU A 58 -0.89 0.36 6.28
C GLU A 58 -0.68 0.15 4.78
N GLY A 59 0.56 -0.05 4.38
CA GLY A 59 0.86 -0.31 2.98
C GLY A 59 0.25 -1.61 2.48
N LEU A 60 0.30 -2.64 3.31
CA LEU A 60 -0.31 -3.92 2.94
C LEU A 60 -1.82 -3.78 2.77
N MET A 61 -2.46 -3.07 3.69
CA MET A 61 -3.91 -2.84 3.57
C MET A 61 -4.24 -2.05 2.32
N ALA A 62 -3.41 -1.08 1.98
CA ALA A 62 -3.61 -0.31 0.75
C ALA A 62 -3.49 -1.20 -0.48
N LEU A 63 -2.52 -2.11 -0.48
CA LEU A 63 -2.36 -3.04 -1.59
C LEU A 63 -3.58 -3.92 -1.75
N LEU A 64 -4.08 -4.48 -0.67
CA LEU A 64 -5.26 -5.33 -0.72
C LEU A 64 -6.47 -4.55 -1.23
N ASN A 65 -6.60 -3.31 -0.79
CA ASN A 65 -7.68 -2.45 -1.26
C ASN A 65 -7.52 -2.14 -2.76
N ALA A 66 -6.29 -1.91 -3.20
CA ALA A 66 -6.02 -1.66 -4.61
C ALA A 66 -6.42 -2.86 -5.46
N ILE A 67 -6.14 -4.06 -4.98
CA ILE A 67 -6.53 -5.27 -5.70
C ILE A 67 -8.04 -5.33 -5.90
N SER A 68 -8.79 -5.02 -4.86
CA SER A 68 -10.24 -5.12 -4.94
C SER A 68 -10.87 -4.02 -5.79
N THR A 69 -10.21 -2.88 -5.92
CA THR A 69 -10.77 -1.74 -6.65
C THR A 69 -10.21 -1.54 -8.04
N PHE A 70 -9.15 -2.24 -8.38
CA PHE A 70 -8.53 -2.07 -9.70
C PHE A 70 -9.45 -2.54 -10.81
N THR A 71 -9.53 -1.74 -11.87
CA THR A 71 -10.28 -2.10 -13.07
C THR A 71 -9.37 -1.93 -14.28
N PRO A 72 -9.28 -2.95 -15.14
CA PRO A 72 -8.36 -2.91 -16.28
C PRO A 72 -8.76 -1.93 -17.37
N GLN A 73 -9.96 -1.41 -17.34
CA GLN A 73 -10.39 -0.43 -18.32
C GLN A 73 -9.65 0.90 -18.19
N LYS A 74 -9.05 1.14 -17.03
CA LYS A 74 -8.24 2.33 -16.84
C LYS A 74 -6.93 2.15 -17.59
N SER A 75 -6.36 3.26 -18.04
CA SER A 75 -5.12 3.20 -18.81
C SER A 75 -3.90 2.88 -17.95
N ALA A 76 -3.97 3.10 -16.65
CA ALA A 76 -2.84 2.88 -15.77
C ALA A 76 -2.65 1.40 -15.48
N LYS A 77 -1.40 0.99 -15.37
CA LYS A 77 -1.06 -0.36 -14.97
C LYS A 77 -1.35 -0.55 -13.50
N PHE A 78 -1.58 -1.81 -13.11
CA PHE A 78 -1.84 -2.10 -11.71
C PHE A 78 -0.69 -1.65 -10.81
N SER A 79 0.55 -1.84 -11.25
CA SER A 79 1.70 -1.45 -10.43
C SER A 79 1.68 0.04 -10.11
N THR A 80 1.34 0.87 -11.08
CA THR A 80 1.23 2.31 -10.86
C THR A 80 0.08 2.63 -9.91
N TYR A 81 -1.06 2.01 -10.14
CA TYR A 81 -2.22 2.22 -9.31
C TYR A 81 -1.96 1.82 -7.86
N ALA A 82 -1.34 0.65 -7.67
CA ALA A 82 -1.05 0.14 -6.34
C ALA A 82 -0.06 1.04 -5.60
N GLU A 83 0.96 1.51 -6.32
CA GLU A 83 1.96 2.38 -5.68
C GLU A 83 1.32 3.67 -5.19
N VAL A 84 0.43 4.26 -5.99
CA VAL A 84 -0.27 5.48 -5.58
C VAL A 84 -1.11 5.21 -4.34
N CYS A 85 -1.83 4.09 -4.31
CA CYS A 85 -2.65 3.74 -3.16
C CYS A 85 -1.80 3.55 -1.90
N ILE A 86 -0.67 2.87 -2.05
CA ILE A 86 0.23 2.62 -0.91
C ILE A 86 0.78 3.93 -0.37
N VAL A 87 1.31 4.77 -1.25
CA VAL A 87 1.91 6.04 -0.82
C VAL A 87 0.87 6.96 -0.19
N ASN A 88 -0.31 7.05 -0.81
CA ASN A 88 -1.36 7.91 -0.27
C ASN A 88 -1.80 7.45 1.12
N ARG A 89 -1.91 6.14 1.32
CA ARG A 89 -2.30 5.62 2.62
C ARG A 89 -1.25 5.90 3.68
N MET A 90 0.02 5.73 3.33
CA MET A 90 1.10 6.02 4.26
C MET A 90 1.16 7.51 4.59
N ARG A 91 0.92 8.36 3.59
CA ARG A 91 0.91 9.79 3.80
C ARG A 91 -0.20 10.20 4.76
N THR A 92 -1.37 9.60 4.59
CA THR A 92 -2.50 9.85 5.48
C THR A 92 -2.18 9.38 6.90
N TYR A 93 -1.55 8.23 7.02
CA TYR A 93 -1.19 7.72 8.33
C TYR A 93 -0.14 8.61 9.00
N ALA A 94 0.83 9.09 8.23
CA ALA A 94 1.84 10.01 8.76
C ALA A 94 1.20 11.27 9.30
N ALA A 95 0.22 11.80 8.59
CA ALA A 95 -0.50 12.99 9.04
C ALA A 95 -1.23 12.72 10.36
N LYS A 96 -1.82 11.54 10.52
CA LYS A 96 -2.48 11.19 11.77
C LYS A 96 -1.49 11.11 12.91
N LEU A 97 -0.32 10.54 12.70
CA LEU A 97 0.69 10.45 13.73
C LEU A 97 1.14 11.83 14.15
N ASN A 98 1.34 12.74 13.21
CA ASN A 98 1.76 14.09 13.51
C ASN A 98 0.69 14.81 14.33
N ARG A 99 -0.57 14.62 14.00
CA ARG A 99 -1.64 15.24 14.78
C ARG A 99 -1.70 14.71 16.20
N LYS A 100 -1.44 13.41 16.39
CA LYS A 100 -1.46 12.82 17.70
C LYS A 100 -0.31 13.31 18.56
N SER A 101 0.87 13.44 17.99
CA SER A 101 2.04 13.88 18.76
C SER A 101 2.03 15.38 18.99
N ASP A 102 1.36 16.12 18.13
CA ASP A 102 1.28 17.57 18.24
C ASP A 102 -0.17 17.97 18.53
N THR A 103 -0.49 18.01 19.81
CA THR A 103 -1.83 18.39 20.24
C THR A 103 -1.99 19.88 20.39
N ILE A 104 -0.98 20.62 20.03
CA ILE A 104 -0.90 22.04 20.37
C ILE A 104 -1.83 22.88 19.54
N SER A 105 -1.86 22.67 18.25
CA SER A 105 -2.46 23.63 17.35
C SER A 105 -3.61 23.02 16.57
N ILE A 106 -4.79 23.51 16.84
CA ILE A 106 -5.97 23.12 16.07
C ILE A 106 -5.83 23.59 14.63
N ASP A 107 -5.21 24.73 14.44
CA ASP A 107 -4.97 25.25 13.10
C ASP A 107 -4.08 24.32 12.29
N GLU A 108 -3.06 23.77 12.92
CA GLU A 108 -2.21 22.78 12.27
C GLU A 108 -2.98 21.55 11.89
N LEU A 109 -3.86 21.11 12.77
CA LEU A 109 -4.70 19.96 12.46
C LEU A 109 -5.57 20.22 11.25
N SER A 110 -6.13 21.40 11.15
CA SER A 110 -6.94 21.77 10.01
C SER A 110 -6.12 21.77 8.74
N ASP A 111 -4.93 22.33 8.78
CA ASP A 111 -4.05 22.37 7.64
C ASP A 111 -3.67 20.96 7.18
N ASN A 112 -3.33 20.10 8.14
CA ASN A 112 -2.98 18.73 7.83
C ASN A 112 -4.14 17.98 7.20
N ALA A 113 -5.33 18.24 7.65
CA ALA A 113 -6.51 17.59 7.08
C ALA A 113 -6.70 17.97 5.62
N VAL A 114 -6.33 19.18 5.25
CA VAL A 114 -6.44 19.63 3.86
C VAL A 114 -5.53 18.83 2.94
N TYR A 115 -4.38 18.44 3.44
CA TYR A 115 -3.37 17.78 2.61
C TYR A 115 -3.52 16.28 2.52
N THR A 116 -4.39 15.71 3.29
CA THR A 116 -4.59 14.27 3.24
C THR A 116 -5.74 13.90 2.34
#